data_f4eea8ee54fef2b429f28c1506fd893d
#
_entry.id   f4eea8ee54fef2b429f28c1506fd893d
#
_cell.length_a   1.000
_cell.length_b   1.000
_cell.length_c   1.000
_cell.angle_alpha   90.00
_cell.angle_beta   90.00
_cell.angle_gamma   90.00
#
_symmetry.space_group_name_H-M   'P 1'
#
loop_
_entity.id
_entity.type
_entity.pdbx_description
1 polymer ?
#
loop_
_entity_poly.entity_id
_entity_poly.type
_entity_poly.pdbx_seq_one_letter_code
_entity_poly.pdbx_strand_id
1 'polypeptide(L)' 'MNFYLLSTTDDSPEEITADGYERDGDDWIFYLAGVEIVRVPMSSVVSIARSRL' A
#
# COMPACT_ATOMS: atom_id res chain seq x y z
N MET A 1 3.10 10.02 -9.46
CA MET A 1 2.19 9.68 -8.36
C MET A 1 1.17 8.65 -8.83
N ASN A 2 0.97 7.62 -8.05
CA ASN A 2 0.07 6.53 -8.41
C ASN A 2 -1.01 6.36 -7.35
N PHE A 3 -2.11 5.73 -7.76
CA PHE A 3 -3.20 5.40 -6.84
C PHE A 3 -3.23 3.88 -6.69
N TYR A 4 -3.24 3.43 -5.44
CA TYR A 4 -3.27 2.00 -5.13
C TYR A 4 -4.50 1.68 -4.31
N LEU A 5 -5.08 0.53 -4.56
CA LEU A 5 -6.17 0.01 -3.75
C LEU A 5 -5.61 -1.12 -2.90
N LEU A 6 -5.54 -0.88 -1.61
CA LEU A 6 -5.04 -1.83 -0.63
C LEU A 6 -6.20 -2.56 0.02
N SER A 7 -6.23 -3.87 -0.13
CA SER A 7 -7.24 -4.71 0.50
C SER A 7 -6.58 -5.53 1.60
N THR A 8 -7.18 -5.46 2.79
CA THR A 8 -6.68 -6.19 3.95
C THR A 8 -7.76 -7.11 4.50
N THR A 9 -7.35 -8.02 5.39
CA THR A 9 -8.28 -9.00 5.97
C THR A 9 -9.27 -8.38 6.95
N ASP A 10 -8.91 -7.26 7.56
CA ASP A 10 -9.68 -6.69 8.66
C ASP A 10 -10.53 -5.48 8.27
N ASP A 11 -10.20 -4.81 7.19
CA ASP A 11 -10.84 -3.55 6.82
C ASP A 11 -11.33 -3.56 5.38
N SER A 12 -12.20 -2.59 5.10
CA SER A 12 -12.61 -2.31 3.73
C SER A 12 -11.42 -1.84 2.89
N PRO A 13 -11.44 -2.04 1.58
CA PRO A 13 -10.37 -1.55 0.72
C PRO A 13 -10.13 -0.06 0.91
N GLU A 14 -8.85 0.33 0.92
CA GLU A 14 -8.42 1.70 1.13
C GLU A 14 -7.61 2.17 -0.06
N GLU A 15 -7.88 3.40 -0.52
CA GLU A 15 -7.10 4.00 -1.57
C GLU A 15 -5.90 4.74 -1.00
N ILE A 16 -4.73 4.46 -1.55
CA ILE A 16 -3.49 5.09 -1.12
C ILE A 16 -2.85 5.78 -2.32
N THR A 17 -2.54 7.07 -2.16
CA THR A 17 -1.80 7.83 -3.16
C THR A 17 -0.34 7.81 -2.77
N ALA A 18 0.50 7.26 -3.64
CA ALA A 18 1.93 7.10 -3.37
C ALA A 18 2.72 7.05 -4.68
N ASP A 19 4.03 7.20 -4.59
CA ASP A 19 4.90 7.02 -5.75
C ASP A 19 5.14 5.54 -6.06
N GLY A 20 5.08 4.71 -5.03
CA GLY A 20 5.27 3.28 -5.17
C GLY A 20 5.17 2.57 -3.84
N TYR A 21 5.44 1.29 -3.86
CA TYR A 21 5.51 0.50 -2.63
C TYR A 21 6.62 -0.52 -2.74
N GLU A 22 7.16 -0.92 -1.59
CA GLU A 22 8.25 -1.87 -1.48
C GLU A 22 8.04 -2.80 -0.31
N ARG A 23 8.74 -3.93 -0.37
CA ARG A 23 8.80 -4.86 0.74
C ARG A 23 9.91 -4.41 1.69
N ASP A 24 9.59 -4.36 2.97
CA ASP A 24 10.56 -4.09 4.02
C ASP A 24 10.37 -5.11 5.14
N GLY A 25 11.23 -6.14 5.15
CA GLY A 25 11.06 -7.26 6.07
C GLY A 25 9.75 -7.98 5.82
N ASP A 26 8.89 -7.99 6.84
CA ASP A 26 7.56 -8.60 6.75
C ASP A 26 6.44 -7.60 6.52
N ASP A 27 6.80 -6.38 6.09
CA ASP A 27 5.84 -5.32 5.85
C ASP A 27 5.87 -4.87 4.40
N TRP A 28 4.74 -4.34 3.94
CA TRP A 28 4.67 -3.52 2.74
C TRP A 28 4.68 -2.06 3.16
N ILE A 29 5.55 -1.27 2.52
CA ILE A 29 5.60 0.16 2.76
C ILE A 29 5.23 0.90 1.47
N PHE A 30 4.46 1.97 1.64
CA PHE A 30 4.16 2.91 0.55
C PHE A 30 4.94 4.19 0.81
N TYR A 31 5.48 4.78 -0.24
CA TYR A 31 6.28 5.99 -0.11
C TYR A 31 5.83 7.06 -1.10
N LEU A 32 6.00 8.31 -0.70
CA LEU A 32 5.69 9.47 -1.50
C LEU A 32 6.81 10.50 -1.31
N ALA A 33 7.41 10.94 -2.42
CA ALA A 33 8.53 11.88 -2.40
C ALA A 33 9.69 11.39 -1.51
N GLY A 34 9.96 10.08 -1.57
CA GLY A 34 11.04 9.48 -0.80
C GLY A 34 10.75 9.26 0.69
N VAL A 35 9.52 9.52 1.12
CA VAL A 35 9.12 9.39 2.52
C VAL A 35 8.11 8.26 2.66
N GLU A 36 8.32 7.39 3.65
CA GLU A 36 7.34 6.36 3.99
C GLU A 36 6.09 7.02 4.57
N ILE A 37 4.93 6.72 3.99
CA ILE A 37 3.66 7.29 4.43
C ILE A 37 2.73 6.25 5.05
N VAL A 38 2.83 4.98 4.62
CA VAL A 38 1.99 3.89 5.10
C VAL A 38 2.84 2.64 5.23
N ARG A 39 2.64 1.89 6.31
CA ARG A 39 3.29 0.60 6.54
C ARG A 39 2.23 -0.40 7.00
N VAL A 40 2.14 -1.54 6.33
CA VAL A 40 1.18 -2.59 6.69
C VAL A 40 1.87 -3.95 6.73
N PRO A 41 1.52 -4.82 7.69
CA PRO A 41 2.10 -6.16 7.73
C PRO A 41 1.61 -6.99 6.54
N MET A 42 2.52 -7.74 5.92
CA MET A 42 2.19 -8.59 4.78
C MET A 42 1.09 -9.60 5.11
N SER A 43 1.08 -10.09 6.35
CA SER A 43 0.10 -11.08 6.77
C SER A 43 -1.32 -10.57 6.74
N SER A 44 -1.52 -9.25 6.77
CA SER A 44 -2.84 -8.65 6.71
C SER A 44 -3.26 -8.27 5.29
N VAL A 45 -2.34 -8.28 4.34
CA VAL A 45 -2.62 -7.81 2.98
C VAL A 45 -3.19 -8.93 2.14
N VAL A 46 -4.35 -8.68 1.54
CA VAL A 46 -4.98 -9.58 0.58
C VAL A 46 -4.51 -9.24 -0.82
N SER A 47 -4.52 -7.97 -1.16
CA SER A 47 -4.07 -7.53 -2.48
C SER A 47 -3.69 -6.06 -2.48
N ILE A 48 -2.82 -5.70 -3.41
CA ILE A 48 -2.48 -4.33 -3.72
C ILE A 48 -2.69 -4.19 -5.22
N ALA A 49 -3.63 -3.35 -5.62
CA ALA A 49 -3.94 -3.13 -7.03
C ALA A 49 -3.66 -1.68 -7.40
N ARG A 50 -3.07 -1.47 -8.57
CA ARG A 50 -2.87 -0.12 -9.07
C ARG A 50 -4.17 0.33 -9.71
N SER A 51 -4.70 1.44 -9.19
CA SER A 51 -5.92 2.02 -9.71
C SER A 51 -5.61 3.03 -10.80
N ARG A 52 -6.47 3.10 -11.79
CA ARG A 52 -6.43 4.15 -12.82
C ARG A 52 -7.67 4.99 -12.69
N LEU A 53 -7.45 6.27 -12.73
CA LEU A 53 -8.55 7.23 -12.79
C LEU A 53 -8.70 7.77 -14.19
#